data_4015c0f17fc6a56879104c4fc651dede
#
_entry.id   4015c0f17fc6a56879104c4fc651dede
#
_cell.length_a   1.000
_cell.length_b   1.000
_cell.length_c   1.000
_cell.angle_alpha   90.00
_cell.angle_beta   90.00
_cell.angle_gamma   90.00
#
_symmetry.space_group_name_H-M   'P 1'
#
loop_
_entity.id
_entity.type
_entity.pdbx_description
1 polymer ?
#
loop_
_entity_poly.entity_id
_entity_poly.type
_entity_poly.pdbx_seq_one_letter_code
_entity_poly.pdbx_strand_id
1 'polypeptide(L)'
;CTNIPFKQRANFYDSGMPIIFSSVRRTAHDALSPRAKVNQYINFTMADLEVHNIDKNAKAVLLDKNGNITEGSGANIFIVKNNEIFTPREQFVLAGIGRSDAMGLAKGLGMTLTEKDLDTYDAFTADEIFITSTSFCIVPVGTVNGRQIGKGDIPGKITKRLQDAFIDSIGFDYVNQYLQHLSA
;
A
#
# COMPACT_ATOMS: atom_id res chain seq x y z
N CYS A 1 -19.03 6.92 11.80
CA CYS A 1 -18.45 7.64 10.65
C CYS A 1 -17.39 8.61 11.16
N THR A 2 -16.22 8.61 10.56
CA THR A 2 -15.15 9.58 10.83
C THR A 2 -14.83 10.31 9.53
N ASN A 3 -14.41 11.57 9.64
CA ASN A 3 -13.97 12.34 8.48
C ASN A 3 -12.65 11.76 7.95
N ILE A 4 -12.44 11.87 6.63
CA ILE A 4 -11.14 11.56 6.03
C ILE A 4 -10.13 12.62 6.49
N PRO A 5 -8.97 12.22 7.08
CA PRO A 5 -7.99 13.17 7.59
C PRO A 5 -7.09 13.70 6.47
N PHE A 6 -7.64 14.54 5.57
CA PHE A 6 -6.95 15.04 4.38
C PHE A 6 -5.61 15.69 4.71
N LYS A 7 -5.60 16.63 5.66
CA LYS A 7 -4.38 17.36 6.06
C LYS A 7 -3.25 16.45 6.51
N GLN A 8 -3.56 15.42 7.30
CA GLN A 8 -2.57 14.46 7.81
C GLN A 8 -2.03 13.53 6.72
N ARG A 9 -2.78 13.34 5.62
CA ARG A 9 -2.43 12.42 4.53
C ARG A 9 -1.89 13.13 3.28
N ALA A 10 -1.98 14.45 3.22
CA ALA A 10 -1.54 15.23 2.06
C ALA A 10 -0.09 14.93 1.66
N ASN A 11 0.81 14.87 2.65
CA ASN A 11 2.23 14.56 2.44
C ASN A 11 2.47 13.18 1.79
N PHE A 12 1.54 12.24 1.91
CA PHE A 12 1.71 10.92 1.28
C PHE A 12 1.71 10.99 -0.25
N TYR A 13 1.06 12.00 -0.82
CA TYR A 13 1.02 12.21 -2.27
C TYR A 13 2.16 13.08 -2.79
N ASP A 14 2.81 13.84 -1.92
CA ASP A 14 3.94 14.70 -2.23
C ASP A 14 5.29 13.98 -2.03
N SER A 15 5.50 13.41 -0.84
CA SER A 15 6.77 12.77 -0.46
C SER A 15 6.70 11.24 -0.32
N GLY A 16 5.54 10.66 -0.56
CA GLY A 16 5.29 9.22 -0.41
C GLY A 16 5.03 8.81 1.04
N MET A 17 4.22 7.78 1.20
CA MET A 17 3.91 7.22 2.52
C MET A 17 5.10 6.42 3.04
N PRO A 18 5.57 6.64 4.27
CA PRO A 18 6.51 5.74 4.91
C PRO A 18 5.80 4.44 5.32
N ILE A 19 6.43 3.30 5.06
CA ILE A 19 5.98 2.01 5.58
C ILE A 19 7.07 1.37 6.44
N ILE A 20 6.63 0.61 7.44
CA ILE A 20 7.54 -0.17 8.31
C ILE A 20 7.01 -1.59 8.44
N PHE A 21 7.87 -2.58 8.22
CA PHE A 21 7.57 -3.97 8.50
C PHE A 21 7.54 -4.19 10.00
N SER A 22 6.35 -4.54 10.53
CA SER A 22 6.18 -4.85 11.95
C SER A 22 6.75 -6.21 12.32
N SER A 23 7.19 -6.36 13.57
CA SER A 23 7.53 -7.67 14.14
C SER A 23 6.29 -8.55 14.33
N VAL A 24 5.12 -7.94 14.46
CA VAL A 24 3.83 -8.64 14.58
C VAL A 24 3.47 -9.32 13.26
N ARG A 25 3.16 -10.61 13.32
CA ARG A 25 2.82 -11.40 12.13
C ARG A 25 1.32 -11.32 11.82
N ARG A 26 1.00 -11.37 10.52
CA ARG A 26 -0.38 -11.56 10.06
C ARG A 26 -0.90 -12.89 10.59
N THR A 27 -2.13 -12.93 11.08
CA THR A 27 -2.80 -14.19 11.45
C THR A 27 -2.70 -15.17 10.29
N ALA A 28 -2.29 -16.41 10.58
CA ALA A 28 -2.11 -17.43 9.56
C ALA A 28 -3.43 -17.67 8.81
N HIS A 29 -3.36 -17.80 7.49
CA HIS A 29 -4.53 -17.89 6.61
C HIS A 29 -5.33 -19.19 6.84
N ASP A 30 -4.72 -20.21 7.40
CA ASP A 30 -5.32 -21.47 7.79
C ASP A 30 -6.01 -21.40 9.16
N ALA A 31 -5.70 -20.39 10.00
CA ALA A 31 -6.38 -20.13 11.25
C ALA A 31 -7.56 -19.16 11.10
N LEU A 32 -7.40 -18.12 10.30
CA LEU A 32 -8.44 -17.14 9.98
C LEU A 32 -8.20 -16.61 8.57
N SER A 33 -9.11 -16.93 7.64
CA SER A 33 -8.98 -16.50 6.26
C SER A 33 -8.86 -14.97 6.14
N PRO A 34 -7.78 -14.43 5.55
CA PRO A 34 -7.64 -12.99 5.34
C PRO A 34 -8.71 -12.39 4.42
N ARG A 35 -9.33 -13.22 3.56
CA ARG A 35 -10.41 -12.80 2.67
C ARG A 35 -11.72 -12.49 3.42
N ALA A 36 -11.86 -13.01 4.64
CA ALA A 36 -12.98 -12.65 5.50
C ALA A 36 -12.72 -11.27 6.12
N LYS A 37 -13.51 -10.27 5.70
CA LYS A 37 -13.47 -8.93 6.32
C LYS A 37 -14.21 -8.96 7.64
N VAL A 38 -13.49 -9.33 8.70
CA VAL A 38 -14.02 -9.45 10.07
C VAL A 38 -13.46 -8.35 10.97
N ASN A 39 -14.06 -8.17 12.15
CA ASN A 39 -13.63 -7.17 13.13
C ASN A 39 -12.40 -7.59 13.97
N GLN A 40 -11.72 -8.68 13.61
CA GLN A 40 -10.52 -9.16 14.27
C GLN A 40 -9.29 -8.38 13.77
N TYR A 41 -9.04 -7.23 14.40
CA TYR A 41 -7.95 -6.31 14.04
C TYR A 41 -6.79 -6.28 15.03
N ILE A 42 -6.74 -7.20 16.01
CA ILE A 42 -5.75 -7.13 17.10
C ILE A 42 -4.30 -7.10 16.58
N ASN A 43 -3.96 -7.94 15.59
CA ASN A 43 -2.61 -7.97 15.02
C ASN A 43 -2.27 -6.65 14.32
N PHE A 44 -3.20 -6.09 13.57
CA PHE A 44 -3.02 -4.79 12.92
C PHE A 44 -2.87 -3.65 13.93
N THR A 45 -3.69 -3.65 14.99
CA THR A 45 -3.60 -2.65 16.06
C THR A 45 -2.24 -2.73 16.77
N MET A 46 -1.78 -3.94 17.10
CA MET A 46 -0.47 -4.12 17.72
C MET A 46 0.68 -3.69 16.79
N ALA A 47 0.57 -4.01 15.50
CA ALA A 47 1.54 -3.60 14.51
C ALA A 47 1.56 -2.06 14.33
N ASP A 48 0.40 -1.41 14.26
CA ASP A 48 0.33 0.06 14.19
C ASP A 48 0.89 0.70 15.45
N LEU A 49 0.62 0.18 16.65
CA LEU A 49 1.22 0.67 17.91
C LEU A 49 2.75 0.55 17.91
N GLU A 50 3.30 -0.60 17.47
CA GLU A 50 4.73 -0.79 17.35
C GLU A 50 5.36 0.22 16.38
N VAL A 51 4.79 0.34 15.19
CA VAL A 51 5.31 1.21 14.13
C VAL A 51 5.19 2.69 14.48
N HIS A 52 4.07 3.12 15.10
CA HIS A 52 3.87 4.51 15.50
C HIS A 52 4.80 4.95 16.65
N ASN A 53 5.41 4.02 17.40
CA ASN A 53 6.48 4.36 18.34
C ASN A 53 7.80 4.70 17.63
N ILE A 54 7.96 4.28 16.36
CA ILE A 54 9.14 4.56 15.52
C ILE A 54 8.87 5.80 14.67
N ASP A 55 7.76 5.78 13.93
CA ASP A 55 7.31 6.89 13.08
C ASP A 55 5.78 6.96 13.08
N LYS A 56 5.23 8.06 13.63
CA LYS A 56 3.78 8.29 13.75
C LYS A 56 3.05 8.37 12.40
N ASN A 57 3.78 8.67 11.33
CA ASN A 57 3.23 8.79 9.98
C ASN A 57 3.35 7.49 9.18
N ALA A 58 4.14 6.52 9.66
CA ALA A 58 4.37 5.28 8.96
C ALA A 58 3.16 4.34 9.04
N LYS A 59 2.96 3.59 7.96
CA LYS A 59 1.98 2.52 7.88
C LYS A 59 2.63 1.19 8.21
N ALA A 60 2.04 0.45 9.15
CA ALA A 60 2.48 -0.90 9.43
C ALA A 60 2.14 -1.84 8.27
N VAL A 61 3.12 -2.62 7.84
CA VAL A 61 2.94 -3.74 6.90
C VAL A 61 3.37 -5.04 7.61
N LEU A 62 2.50 -6.04 7.54
CA LEU A 62 2.71 -7.30 8.24
C LEU A 62 3.30 -8.35 7.28
N LEU A 63 4.12 -9.20 7.85
CA LEU A 63 4.62 -10.40 7.19
C LEU A 63 3.83 -11.62 7.68
N ASP A 64 3.76 -12.66 6.87
CA ASP A 64 3.26 -13.96 7.31
C ASP A 64 4.29 -14.70 8.21
N LYS A 65 3.93 -15.92 8.64
CA LYS A 65 4.82 -16.76 9.47
C LYS A 65 6.11 -17.20 8.76
N ASN A 66 6.13 -17.15 7.43
CA ASN A 66 7.28 -17.53 6.60
C ASN A 66 8.17 -16.32 6.21
N GLY A 67 7.78 -15.11 6.61
CA GLY A 67 8.48 -13.87 6.27
C GLY A 67 8.02 -13.22 4.97
N ASN A 68 6.98 -13.73 4.31
CA ASN A 68 6.44 -13.10 3.12
C ASN A 68 5.60 -11.88 3.48
N ILE A 69 5.68 -10.85 2.66
CA ILE A 69 4.87 -9.65 2.75
C ILE A 69 3.40 -10.03 2.54
N THR A 70 2.52 -9.50 3.38
CA THR A 70 1.08 -9.66 3.22
C THR A 70 0.41 -8.31 2.92
N GLU A 71 -0.07 -7.63 3.90
CA GLU A 71 -0.83 -6.39 3.75
C GLU A 71 -0.58 -5.43 4.92
N GLY A 72 -0.93 -4.17 4.73
CA GLY A 72 -0.96 -3.19 5.82
C GLY A 72 -2.32 -3.15 6.53
N SER A 73 -2.38 -2.46 7.66
CA SER A 73 -3.63 -2.19 8.37
C SER A 73 -4.60 -1.41 7.45
N GLY A 74 -5.59 -2.12 6.89
CA GLY A 74 -6.58 -1.57 5.95
C GLY A 74 -6.02 -1.16 4.59
N ALA A 75 -4.92 -1.77 4.13
CA ALA A 75 -4.27 -1.46 2.85
C ALA A 75 -3.62 -2.68 2.22
N ASN A 76 -3.69 -2.79 0.90
CA ASN A 76 -2.93 -3.76 0.13
C ASN A 76 -1.65 -3.12 -0.44
N ILE A 77 -0.61 -3.91 -0.66
CA ILE A 77 0.70 -3.45 -1.14
C ILE A 77 1.03 -4.02 -2.53
N PHE A 78 1.70 -3.19 -3.33
CA PHE A 78 2.21 -3.53 -4.64
C PHE A 78 3.67 -3.08 -4.76
N ILE A 79 4.48 -3.91 -5.38
CA ILE A 79 5.90 -3.67 -5.66
C ILE A 79 6.08 -3.58 -7.17
N VAL A 80 6.80 -2.58 -7.64
CA VAL A 80 7.20 -2.44 -9.03
C VAL A 80 8.69 -2.74 -9.16
N LYS A 81 9.02 -3.62 -10.07
CA LYS A 81 10.41 -3.95 -10.42
C LYS A 81 10.53 -4.20 -11.91
N ASN A 82 11.49 -3.55 -12.58
CA ASN A 82 11.73 -3.68 -14.02
C ASN A 82 10.45 -3.44 -14.87
N ASN A 83 9.64 -2.46 -14.51
CA ASN A 83 8.33 -2.13 -15.10
C ASN A 83 7.24 -3.21 -14.95
N GLU A 84 7.45 -4.23 -14.14
CA GLU A 84 6.44 -5.23 -13.79
C GLU A 84 5.90 -4.96 -12.39
N ILE A 85 4.61 -5.23 -12.19
CA ILE A 85 3.91 -5.04 -10.91
C ILE A 85 3.74 -6.38 -10.24
N PHE A 86 4.06 -6.44 -8.96
CA PHE A 86 3.90 -7.62 -8.12
C PHE A 86 3.05 -7.28 -6.89
N THR A 87 2.21 -8.22 -6.47
CA THR A 87 1.43 -8.11 -5.24
C THR A 87 1.35 -9.46 -4.55
N PRO A 88 1.22 -9.50 -3.23
CA PRO A 88 1.01 -10.75 -2.51
C PRO A 88 -0.21 -11.51 -3.02
N ARG A 89 -0.14 -12.85 -2.98
CA ARG A 89 -1.24 -13.74 -3.40
C ARG A 89 -2.50 -13.46 -2.59
N GLU A 90 -3.64 -13.50 -3.25
CA GLU A 90 -4.95 -13.21 -2.64
C GLU A 90 -5.25 -14.08 -1.41
N GLN A 91 -4.76 -15.30 -1.36
CA GLN A 91 -5.00 -16.19 -0.21
C GLN A 91 -4.39 -15.66 1.12
N PHE A 92 -3.43 -14.73 1.06
CA PHE A 92 -2.73 -14.20 2.23
C PHE A 92 -3.14 -12.77 2.60
N VAL A 93 -4.05 -12.16 1.84
CA VAL A 93 -4.48 -10.77 2.02
C VAL A 93 -6.00 -10.63 1.91
N LEU A 94 -6.53 -9.51 2.37
CA LEU A 94 -7.90 -9.16 2.03
C LEU A 94 -7.97 -8.84 0.53
N ALA A 95 -8.96 -9.42 -0.17
CA ALA A 95 -9.31 -9.05 -1.54
C ALA A 95 -9.94 -7.65 -1.55
N GLY A 96 -9.11 -6.60 -1.39
CA GLY A 96 -9.54 -5.21 -1.29
C GLY A 96 -10.13 -4.68 -2.60
N ILE A 97 -11.14 -3.81 -2.51
CA ILE A 97 -11.70 -3.13 -3.70
C ILE A 97 -10.59 -2.34 -4.40
N GLY A 98 -9.84 -1.50 -3.68
CA GLY A 98 -8.73 -0.75 -4.28
C GLY A 98 -7.63 -1.63 -4.86
N ARG A 99 -7.42 -2.85 -4.30
CA ARG A 99 -6.53 -3.86 -4.92
C ARG A 99 -7.07 -4.31 -6.26
N SER A 100 -8.35 -4.68 -6.32
CA SER A 100 -9.02 -5.11 -7.54
C SER A 100 -9.00 -4.03 -8.62
N ASP A 101 -9.28 -2.78 -8.24
CA ASP A 101 -9.25 -1.63 -9.14
C ASP A 101 -7.85 -1.42 -9.72
N ALA A 102 -6.80 -1.41 -8.88
CA ALA A 102 -5.42 -1.25 -9.35
C ALA A 102 -5.01 -2.38 -10.31
N MET A 103 -5.42 -3.63 -10.04
CA MET A 103 -5.16 -4.77 -10.92
C MET A 103 -5.91 -4.64 -12.26
N GLY A 104 -7.17 -4.21 -12.22
CA GLY A 104 -7.99 -3.96 -13.41
C GLY A 104 -7.40 -2.85 -14.29
N LEU A 105 -6.97 -1.75 -13.68
CA LEU A 105 -6.32 -0.63 -14.36
C LEU A 105 -4.98 -1.06 -14.98
N ALA A 106 -4.14 -1.76 -14.24
CA ALA A 106 -2.87 -2.28 -14.77
C ALA A 106 -3.09 -3.14 -16.02
N LYS A 107 -4.08 -4.05 -15.95
CA LYS A 107 -4.48 -4.87 -17.11
C LYS A 107 -4.98 -4.02 -18.28
N GLY A 108 -5.84 -3.02 -18.03
CA GLY A 108 -6.35 -2.11 -19.05
C GLY A 108 -5.26 -1.29 -19.73
N LEU A 109 -4.19 -0.96 -19.00
CA LEU A 109 -3.01 -0.25 -19.50
C LEU A 109 -1.96 -1.17 -20.15
N GLY A 110 -2.23 -2.48 -20.28
CA GLY A 110 -1.28 -3.45 -20.82
C GLY A 110 -0.02 -3.68 -19.96
N MET A 111 -0.11 -3.40 -18.65
CA MET A 111 1.00 -3.64 -17.71
C MET A 111 1.00 -5.10 -17.25
N THR A 112 2.19 -5.67 -17.11
CA THR A 112 2.35 -6.99 -16.49
C THR A 112 2.14 -6.88 -14.99
N LEU A 113 1.22 -7.67 -14.44
CA LEU A 113 0.96 -7.78 -13.02
C LEU A 113 0.89 -9.26 -12.62
N THR A 114 1.64 -9.61 -11.57
CA THR A 114 1.75 -10.99 -11.09
C THR A 114 1.53 -11.06 -9.58
N GLU A 115 0.66 -11.97 -9.16
CA GLU A 115 0.54 -12.35 -7.75
C GLU A 115 1.60 -13.39 -7.40
N LYS A 116 2.45 -13.10 -6.43
CA LYS A 116 3.51 -14.02 -5.97
C LYS A 116 3.82 -13.83 -4.49
N ASP A 117 4.58 -14.76 -3.92
CA ASP A 117 5.18 -14.55 -2.62
C ASP A 117 6.30 -13.51 -2.76
N LEU A 118 6.28 -12.51 -1.89
CA LEU A 118 7.19 -11.38 -1.86
C LEU A 118 7.82 -11.30 -0.49
N ASP A 119 9.10 -11.06 -0.41
CA ASP A 119 9.79 -10.86 0.87
C ASP A 119 10.30 -9.42 1.04
N THR A 120 10.95 -9.16 2.16
CA THR A 120 11.48 -7.82 2.46
C THR A 120 12.60 -7.42 1.49
N TYR A 121 13.33 -8.37 0.89
CA TYR A 121 14.33 -8.09 -0.11
C TYR A 121 13.70 -7.53 -1.40
N ASP A 122 12.57 -8.11 -1.84
CA ASP A 122 11.80 -7.58 -2.98
C ASP A 122 11.42 -6.11 -2.74
N ALA A 123 10.97 -5.77 -1.52
CA ALA A 123 10.61 -4.41 -1.16
C ALA A 123 11.82 -3.46 -1.15
N PHE A 124 12.94 -3.87 -0.53
CA PHE A 124 14.13 -3.02 -0.46
C PHE A 124 14.84 -2.81 -1.80
N THR A 125 14.60 -3.68 -2.77
CA THR A 125 15.18 -3.59 -4.12
C THR A 125 14.18 -3.13 -5.17
N ALA A 126 12.97 -2.75 -4.76
CA ALA A 126 11.91 -2.26 -5.64
C ALA A 126 12.32 -0.96 -6.36
N ASP A 127 11.79 -0.76 -7.56
CA ASP A 127 11.91 0.52 -8.26
C ASP A 127 10.84 1.51 -7.75
N GLU A 128 9.61 1.01 -7.48
CA GLU A 128 8.52 1.74 -6.86
C GLU A 128 7.75 0.79 -5.93
N ILE A 129 7.10 1.36 -4.92
CA ILE A 129 6.09 0.67 -4.13
C ILE A 129 4.88 1.59 -4.04
N PHE A 130 3.69 1.02 -4.10
CA PHE A 130 2.46 1.74 -3.78
C PHE A 130 1.52 0.87 -2.95
N ILE A 131 0.63 1.52 -2.24
CA ILE A 131 -0.42 0.86 -1.47
C ILE A 131 -1.79 1.33 -1.94
N THR A 132 -2.80 0.49 -1.71
CA THR A 132 -4.18 0.81 -2.07
C THR A 132 -5.12 0.65 -0.89
N SER A 133 -6.11 1.52 -0.79
CA SER A 133 -7.19 1.46 0.20
C SER A 133 -8.39 2.26 -0.31
N THR A 134 -9.59 1.96 0.19
CA THR A 134 -10.80 2.74 -0.13
C THR A 134 -10.74 4.19 0.34
N SER A 135 -9.95 4.51 1.34
CA SER A 135 -9.91 5.85 1.93
C SER A 135 -8.83 6.77 1.37
N PHE A 136 -7.83 6.24 0.69
CA PHE A 136 -6.76 7.02 0.07
C PHE A 136 -6.40 6.56 -1.35
N CYS A 137 -7.20 5.67 -1.94
CA CYS A 137 -7.05 5.17 -3.31
C CYS A 137 -5.65 4.56 -3.55
N ILE A 138 -4.87 5.09 -4.48
CA ILE A 138 -3.52 4.66 -4.81
C ILE A 138 -2.51 5.68 -4.27
N VAL A 139 -1.66 5.27 -3.33
CA VAL A 139 -0.66 6.13 -2.67
C VAL A 139 0.74 5.58 -2.90
N PRO A 140 1.70 6.41 -3.37
CA PRO A 140 3.08 6.00 -3.48
C PRO A 140 3.72 5.81 -2.10
N VAL A 141 4.65 4.88 -2.01
CA VAL A 141 5.50 4.66 -0.83
C VAL A 141 6.86 5.32 -1.07
N GLY A 142 7.28 6.20 -0.16
CA GLY A 142 8.56 6.89 -0.24
C GLY A 142 9.70 6.12 0.43
N THR A 143 9.40 5.50 1.58
CA THR A 143 10.41 4.77 2.36
C THR A 143 9.89 3.47 2.92
N VAL A 144 10.80 2.50 3.06
CA VAL A 144 10.57 1.23 3.77
C VAL A 144 11.58 1.13 4.91
N ASN A 145 11.10 0.99 6.15
CA ASN A 145 11.95 0.98 7.34
C ASN A 145 12.95 2.17 7.39
N GLY A 146 12.50 3.36 6.99
CA GLY A 146 13.31 4.58 6.91
C GLY A 146 14.27 4.66 5.72
N ARG A 147 14.33 3.63 4.86
CA ARG A 147 15.17 3.62 3.66
C ARG A 147 14.36 4.02 2.44
N GLN A 148 14.86 4.99 1.68
CA GLN A 148 14.28 5.42 0.40
C GLN A 148 14.18 4.27 -0.60
N ILE A 149 13.08 4.21 -1.34
CA ILE A 149 12.83 3.21 -2.39
C ILE A 149 13.15 3.80 -3.76
N GLY A 150 13.70 2.94 -4.62
CA GLY A 150 14.05 3.30 -5.99
C GLY A 150 15.00 4.49 -6.07
N LYS A 151 14.71 5.41 -6.98
CA LYS A 151 15.47 6.66 -7.17
C LYS A 151 14.93 7.83 -6.36
N GLY A 152 13.84 7.64 -5.64
CA GLY A 152 13.17 8.68 -4.86
C GLY A 152 12.15 9.50 -5.67
N ASP A 153 11.83 9.09 -6.87
CA ASP A 153 10.75 9.71 -7.66
C ASP A 153 9.39 9.40 -7.00
N ILE A 154 8.65 10.42 -6.61
CA ILE A 154 7.35 10.28 -5.94
C ILE A 154 6.28 11.14 -6.66
N PRO A 155 5.22 10.50 -7.19
CA PRO A 155 5.11 9.05 -7.43
C PRO A 155 6.07 8.59 -8.51
N GLY A 156 6.46 7.32 -8.47
CA GLY A 156 7.19 6.71 -9.58
C GLY A 156 6.32 6.60 -10.84
N LYS A 157 6.94 6.32 -11.97
CA LYS A 157 6.30 6.35 -13.29
C LYS A 157 5.10 5.41 -13.43
N ILE A 158 5.20 4.19 -12.90
CA ILE A 158 4.12 3.19 -12.98
C ILE A 158 2.98 3.59 -12.04
N THR A 159 3.32 3.99 -10.81
CA THR A 159 2.35 4.47 -9.82
C THR A 159 1.57 5.68 -10.35
N LYS A 160 2.25 6.66 -10.97
CA LYS A 160 1.61 7.83 -11.57
C LYS A 160 0.62 7.45 -12.67
N ARG A 161 1.00 6.55 -13.57
CA ARG A 161 0.09 6.07 -14.63
C ARG A 161 -1.16 5.38 -14.07
N LEU A 162 -1.02 4.62 -12.99
CA LEU A 162 -2.17 4.00 -12.32
C LEU A 162 -3.04 5.04 -11.62
N GLN A 163 -2.45 6.07 -10.99
CA GLN A 163 -3.20 7.18 -10.40
C GLN A 163 -4.00 7.93 -11.47
N ASP A 164 -3.37 8.26 -12.60
CA ASP A 164 -4.05 8.97 -13.69
C ASP A 164 -5.21 8.16 -14.26
N ALA A 165 -4.99 6.87 -14.52
CA ALA A 165 -6.03 5.98 -15.01
C ALA A 165 -7.19 5.82 -13.99
N PHE A 166 -6.89 5.83 -12.69
CA PHE A 166 -7.92 5.79 -11.65
C PHE A 166 -8.72 7.09 -11.64
N ILE A 167 -8.06 8.25 -11.69
CA ILE A 167 -8.69 9.57 -11.79
C ILE A 167 -9.63 9.64 -13.00
N ASP A 168 -9.15 9.20 -14.16
CA ASP A 168 -9.95 9.15 -15.39
C ASP A 168 -11.18 8.26 -15.24
N SER A 169 -11.02 7.11 -14.59
CA SER A 169 -12.10 6.12 -14.42
C SER A 169 -13.23 6.60 -13.51
N ILE A 170 -12.91 7.44 -12.52
CA ILE A 170 -13.90 7.96 -11.55
C ILE A 170 -14.31 9.40 -11.86
N GLY A 171 -13.64 10.09 -12.81
CA GLY A 171 -13.90 11.49 -13.16
C GLY A 171 -13.58 12.47 -12.03
N PHE A 172 -12.66 12.13 -11.12
CA PHE A 172 -12.35 12.96 -9.96
C PHE A 172 -10.88 12.88 -9.56
N ASP A 173 -10.18 14.03 -9.49
CA ASP A 173 -8.78 14.13 -9.10
C ASP A 173 -8.63 14.12 -7.57
N TYR A 174 -8.60 12.92 -7.00
CA TYR A 174 -8.40 12.71 -5.57
C TYR A 174 -6.98 13.10 -5.13
N VAL A 175 -5.97 12.99 -5.99
CA VAL A 175 -4.58 13.38 -5.67
C VAL A 175 -4.51 14.87 -5.40
N ASN A 176 -5.05 15.67 -6.32
CA ASN A 176 -5.11 17.13 -6.14
C ASN A 176 -5.94 17.51 -4.91
N GLN A 177 -7.04 16.80 -4.64
CA GLN A 177 -7.83 17.03 -3.42
C GLN A 177 -6.97 16.90 -2.16
N TYR A 178 -6.09 15.90 -2.06
CA TYR A 178 -5.19 15.76 -0.93
C TYR A 178 -4.11 16.86 -0.93
N LEU A 179 -3.47 17.12 -2.07
CA LEU A 179 -2.38 18.09 -2.19
C LEU A 179 -2.79 19.53 -1.83
N GLN A 180 -4.05 19.91 -2.05
CA GLN A 180 -4.59 21.20 -1.62
C GLN A 180 -4.51 21.42 -0.10
N HIS A 181 -4.34 20.36 0.68
CA HIS A 181 -4.20 20.43 2.14
C HIS A 181 -2.75 20.52 2.64
N LEU A 182 -1.74 20.54 1.75
CA LEU A 182 -0.34 20.75 2.13
C LEU A 182 -0.08 22.15 2.67
N SER A 183 -0.77 23.15 2.13
CA SER A 183 -0.57 24.57 2.42
C SER A 183 -1.54 25.14 3.47
N ALA A 184 -2.40 24.31 4.06
CA ALA A 184 -3.46 24.77 4.95
C ALA A 184 -3.10 24.62 6.45
#